data_79dea9e14b73b9435da0b4a73dc72268
#
_entry.id   79dea9e14b73b9435da0b4a73dc72268
#
_cell.length_a   1.000
_cell.length_b   1.000
_cell.length_c   1.000
_cell.angle_alpha   90.00
_cell.angle_beta   90.00
_cell.angle_gamma   90.00
#
_symmetry.space_group_name_H-M   'P 1'
#
loop_
_entity.id
_entity.type
_entity.pdbx_description
1 polymer ?
#
loop_
_entity_poly.entity_id
_entity_poly.type
_entity_poly.pdbx_seq_one_letter_code
_entity_poly.pdbx_strand_id
1 'polypeptide(L)'
;AFVLYKSEAARFHIEEGNDLPAKTYEMIEEEILLKRARDRALYLLQSQGRTQAEMIKKLKDDGYPQSVTERVLSFLQEYHFIDDNAYTENYIHVNKGRKSKRQITYELQQKGVDRDQIRQMLEENPVDEEETVRALLKKKTGGRIPEDKKEIQKLAAFLGRKGFSFEVISRVLRDVADY
;
A
#
# COMPACT_ATOMS: atom_id res chain seq x y z
N ALA A 1 -7.24 17.98 17.93
CA ALA A 1 -8.58 17.50 18.29
C ALA A 1 -8.52 15.98 18.43
N PHE A 2 -9.33 15.41 19.32
CA PHE A 2 -9.44 13.98 19.57
C PHE A 2 -10.87 13.64 20.02
N VAL A 3 -11.21 12.35 20.03
CA VAL A 3 -12.56 11.88 20.33
C VAL A 3 -12.58 11.14 21.67
N LEU A 4 -13.49 11.53 22.56
CA LEU A 4 -13.80 10.82 23.80
C LEU A 4 -15.25 10.34 23.81
N TYR A 5 -15.51 9.25 24.52
CA TYR A 5 -16.87 8.86 24.86
C TYR A 5 -17.41 9.74 26.02
N LYS A 6 -18.73 9.87 26.13
CA LYS A 6 -19.35 10.68 27.17
C LYS A 6 -18.92 10.29 28.59
N SER A 7 -18.76 9.00 28.87
CA SER A 7 -18.28 8.50 30.16
C SER A 7 -16.82 8.89 30.45
N GLU A 8 -15.97 8.97 29.43
CA GLU A 8 -14.58 9.38 29.56
C GLU A 8 -14.49 10.89 29.79
N ALA A 9 -15.24 11.69 29.02
CA ALA A 9 -15.33 13.12 29.23
C ALA A 9 -15.81 13.45 30.68
N ALA A 10 -16.83 12.74 31.16
CA ALA A 10 -17.31 12.90 32.53
C ALA A 10 -16.24 12.52 33.58
N ARG A 11 -15.47 11.43 33.35
CA ARG A 11 -14.39 10.99 34.26
C ARG A 11 -13.29 12.06 34.44
N PHE A 12 -12.98 12.81 33.39
CA PHE A 12 -11.98 13.87 33.40
C PHE A 12 -12.56 15.27 33.62
N HIS A 13 -13.85 15.36 33.96
CA HIS A 13 -14.58 16.63 34.17
C HIS A 13 -14.44 17.61 33.01
N ILE A 14 -14.53 17.08 31.77
CA ILE A 14 -14.44 17.87 30.55
C ILE A 14 -15.82 18.43 30.23
N GLU A 15 -15.89 19.75 30.12
CA GLU A 15 -17.09 20.49 29.76
C GLU A 15 -16.85 21.31 28.50
N GLU A 16 -17.88 21.39 27.66
CA GLU A 16 -17.81 22.20 26.42
C GLU A 16 -17.56 23.65 26.70
N GLY A 17 -16.62 24.25 26.00
CA GLY A 17 -16.24 25.64 26.13
C GLY A 17 -15.17 25.96 27.18
N ASN A 18 -14.75 24.97 27.97
CA ASN A 18 -13.66 25.13 28.92
C ASN A 18 -12.31 24.71 28.31
N ASP A 19 -11.23 25.36 28.72
CA ASP A 19 -9.88 24.98 28.37
C ASP A 19 -9.50 23.68 29.07
N LEU A 20 -8.87 22.75 28.33
CA LEU A 20 -8.35 21.53 28.88
C LEU A 20 -6.94 21.71 29.42
N PRO A 21 -6.69 21.56 30.75
CA PRO A 21 -5.36 21.64 31.30
C PRO A 21 -4.41 20.63 30.66
N ALA A 22 -3.15 21.01 30.39
CA ALA A 22 -2.14 20.17 29.77
C ALA A 22 -1.96 18.83 30.51
N LYS A 23 -1.92 18.85 31.84
CA LYS A 23 -1.82 17.63 32.65
C LYS A 23 -3.01 16.68 32.45
N THR A 24 -4.21 17.21 32.35
CA THR A 24 -5.41 16.40 32.07
C THR A 24 -5.36 15.81 30.67
N TYR A 25 -4.87 16.56 29.69
CA TYR A 25 -4.65 16.06 28.33
C TYR A 25 -3.64 14.91 28.30
N GLU A 26 -2.50 15.05 28.99
CA GLU A 26 -1.48 13.99 29.10
C GLU A 26 -2.06 12.72 29.73
N MET A 27 -2.86 12.83 30.78
CA MET A 27 -3.54 11.68 31.40
C MET A 27 -4.50 10.98 30.43
N ILE A 28 -5.29 11.75 29.67
CA ILE A 28 -6.21 11.20 28.65
C ILE A 28 -5.42 10.49 27.55
N GLU A 29 -4.33 11.09 27.09
CA GLU A 29 -3.46 10.51 26.07
C GLU A 29 -2.89 9.14 26.52
N GLU A 30 -2.34 9.09 27.74
CA GLU A 30 -1.72 7.87 28.30
C GLU A 30 -2.76 6.78 28.63
N GLU A 31 -3.81 7.13 29.37
CA GLU A 31 -4.73 6.14 29.91
C GLU A 31 -5.78 5.64 28.90
N ILE A 32 -6.12 6.47 27.91
CA ILE A 32 -7.21 6.18 26.98
C ILE A 32 -6.74 6.09 25.53
N LEU A 33 -6.20 7.20 24.99
CA LEU A 33 -6.00 7.31 23.55
C LEU A 33 -4.93 6.33 23.03
N LEU A 34 -3.82 6.19 23.74
CA LEU A 34 -2.74 5.28 23.37
C LEU A 34 -3.19 3.82 23.35
N LYS A 35 -3.88 3.39 24.41
CA LYS A 35 -4.38 2.01 24.48
C LYS A 35 -5.36 1.73 23.37
N ARG A 36 -6.35 2.60 23.20
CA ARG A 36 -7.38 2.46 22.15
C ARG A 36 -6.77 2.49 20.74
N ALA A 37 -5.80 3.37 20.48
CA ALA A 37 -5.14 3.45 19.20
C ALA A 37 -4.28 2.21 18.90
N ARG A 38 -3.60 1.63 19.90
CA ARG A 38 -2.87 0.36 19.75
C ARG A 38 -3.82 -0.79 19.43
N ASP A 39 -4.90 -0.94 20.18
CA ASP A 39 -5.90 -1.99 19.94
C ASP A 39 -6.50 -1.84 18.53
N ARG A 40 -6.80 -0.61 18.12
CA ARG A 40 -7.29 -0.30 16.78
C ARG A 40 -6.28 -0.65 15.69
N ALA A 41 -5.03 -0.30 15.86
CA ALA A 41 -3.96 -0.61 14.92
C ALA A 41 -3.74 -2.11 14.77
N LEU A 42 -3.67 -2.84 15.88
CA LEU A 42 -3.54 -4.30 15.88
C LEU A 42 -4.74 -4.98 15.19
N TYR A 43 -5.95 -4.51 15.46
CA TYR A 43 -7.15 -5.00 14.77
C TYR A 43 -7.08 -4.78 13.25
N LEU A 44 -6.61 -3.61 12.81
CA LEU A 44 -6.45 -3.31 11.39
C LEU A 44 -5.42 -4.23 10.71
N LEU A 45 -4.34 -4.60 11.42
CA LEU A 45 -3.29 -5.48 10.91
C LEU A 45 -3.72 -6.95 10.84
N GLN A 46 -4.67 -7.40 11.67
CA GLN A 46 -5.21 -8.75 11.60
C GLN A 46 -5.93 -9.02 10.26
N SER A 47 -6.54 -8.00 9.67
CA SER A 47 -7.29 -8.15 8.41
C SER A 47 -6.39 -8.15 7.18
N GLN A 48 -5.36 -7.32 7.16
CA GLN A 48 -4.36 -7.24 6.08
C GLN A 48 -3.11 -6.49 6.52
N GLY A 49 -1.95 -6.83 5.93
CA GLY A 49 -0.72 -6.04 6.08
C GLY A 49 -0.92 -4.61 5.55
N ARG A 50 -0.26 -3.65 6.20
CA ARG A 50 -0.33 -2.22 5.87
C ARG A 50 1.06 -1.60 5.95
N THR A 51 1.28 -0.56 5.16
CA THR A 51 2.45 0.29 5.30
C THR A 51 2.31 1.24 6.48
N GLN A 52 3.43 1.81 6.92
CA GLN A 52 3.45 2.87 7.93
C GLN A 52 2.53 4.04 7.55
N ALA A 53 2.63 4.50 6.30
CA ALA A 53 1.82 5.60 5.79
C ALA A 53 0.32 5.28 5.80
N GLU A 54 -0.08 4.08 5.41
CA GLU A 54 -1.47 3.62 5.49
C GLU A 54 -1.97 3.56 6.94
N MET A 55 -1.13 3.13 7.89
CA MET A 55 -1.50 3.07 9.30
C MET A 55 -1.64 4.47 9.90
N ILE A 56 -0.68 5.37 9.64
CA ILE A 56 -0.76 6.77 10.08
C ILE A 56 -2.06 7.42 9.58
N LYS A 57 -2.34 7.25 8.29
CA LYS A 57 -3.56 7.79 7.70
C LYS A 57 -4.81 7.25 8.40
N LYS A 58 -4.88 5.95 8.62
CA LYS A 58 -6.04 5.31 9.28
C LYS A 58 -6.26 5.82 10.70
N LEU A 59 -5.19 5.92 11.50
CA LEU A 59 -5.30 6.44 12.87
C LEU A 59 -5.70 7.92 12.89
N LYS A 60 -5.18 8.73 11.98
CA LYS A 60 -5.58 10.15 11.83
C LYS A 60 -7.05 10.28 11.41
N ASP A 61 -7.50 9.48 10.43
CA ASP A 61 -8.89 9.46 9.97
C ASP A 61 -9.84 9.01 11.10
N ASP A 62 -9.40 8.14 12.00
CA ASP A 62 -10.12 7.72 13.20
C ASP A 62 -10.07 8.77 14.34
N GLY A 63 -9.42 9.92 14.12
CA GLY A 63 -9.41 11.06 15.04
C GLY A 63 -8.33 11.02 16.13
N TYR A 64 -7.31 10.17 16.00
CA TYR A 64 -6.20 10.16 16.96
C TYR A 64 -5.22 11.31 16.70
N PRO A 65 -4.73 11.99 17.78
CA PRO A 65 -3.70 13.02 17.69
C PRO A 65 -2.40 12.48 17.07
N GLN A 66 -1.60 13.40 16.53
CA GLN A 66 -0.33 13.04 15.93
C GLN A 66 0.63 12.40 16.93
N SER A 67 0.72 12.92 18.15
CA SER A 67 1.54 12.36 19.24
C SER A 67 1.21 10.90 19.53
N VAL A 68 -0.08 10.58 19.62
CA VAL A 68 -0.58 9.20 19.82
C VAL A 68 -0.24 8.32 18.61
N THR A 69 -0.47 8.83 17.41
CA THR A 69 -0.20 8.10 16.16
C THR A 69 1.28 7.74 16.02
N GLU A 70 2.19 8.67 16.31
CA GLU A 70 3.64 8.46 16.26
C GLU A 70 4.10 7.42 17.29
N ARG A 71 3.59 7.49 18.50
CA ARG A 71 3.91 6.53 19.59
C ARG A 71 3.39 5.12 19.27
N VAL A 72 2.19 5.02 18.70
CA VAL A 72 1.66 3.72 18.25
C VAL A 72 2.49 3.17 17.11
N LEU A 73 2.89 4.02 16.14
CA LEU A 73 3.74 3.58 15.04
C LEU A 73 5.08 3.05 15.54
N SER A 74 5.75 3.76 16.47
CA SER A 74 7.00 3.31 17.07
C SER A 74 6.83 1.95 17.75
N PHE A 75 5.75 1.75 18.49
CA PHE A 75 5.42 0.45 19.08
C PHE A 75 5.26 -0.63 18.01
N LEU A 76 4.52 -0.38 16.94
CA LEU A 76 4.30 -1.37 15.87
C LEU A 76 5.60 -1.75 15.15
N GLN A 77 6.52 -0.80 14.98
CA GLN A 77 7.84 -1.05 14.40
C GLN A 77 8.75 -1.84 15.33
N GLU A 78 8.82 -1.45 16.60
CA GLU A 78 9.63 -2.12 17.62
C GLU A 78 9.27 -3.61 17.76
N TYR A 79 7.98 -3.92 17.69
CA TYR A 79 7.48 -5.30 17.78
C TYR A 79 7.30 -5.98 16.43
N HIS A 80 7.80 -5.39 15.34
CA HIS A 80 7.74 -5.92 13.97
C HIS A 80 6.32 -6.22 13.44
N PHE A 81 5.31 -5.52 13.96
CA PHE A 81 3.95 -5.60 13.42
C PHE A 81 3.80 -4.84 12.09
N ILE A 82 4.66 -3.86 11.84
CA ILE A 82 4.78 -3.12 10.58
C ILE A 82 6.25 -3.10 10.15
N ASP A 83 6.48 -3.50 8.91
CA ASP A 83 7.75 -3.44 8.22
C ASP A 83 7.50 -3.14 6.73
N ASP A 84 7.83 -1.94 6.30
CA ASP A 84 7.60 -1.50 4.91
C ASP A 84 8.52 -2.21 3.92
N ASN A 85 9.69 -2.74 4.35
CA ASN A 85 10.55 -3.55 3.50
C ASN A 85 9.90 -4.91 3.22
N ALA A 86 9.51 -5.62 4.28
CA ALA A 86 8.83 -6.91 4.16
C ALA A 86 7.50 -6.78 3.39
N TYR A 87 6.76 -5.68 3.61
CA TYR A 87 5.55 -5.38 2.85
C TYR A 87 5.84 -5.20 1.36
N THR A 88 6.85 -4.42 1.02
CA THR A 88 7.25 -4.11 -0.37
C THR A 88 7.71 -5.37 -1.09
N GLU A 89 8.57 -6.17 -0.47
CA GLU A 89 9.05 -7.43 -1.01
C GLU A 89 7.88 -8.39 -1.32
N ASN A 90 7.01 -8.60 -0.35
CA ASN A 90 5.83 -9.45 -0.54
C ASN A 90 4.90 -8.91 -1.63
N TYR A 91 4.70 -7.58 -1.69
CA TYR A 91 3.87 -6.95 -2.72
C TYR A 91 4.43 -7.19 -4.12
N ILE A 92 5.74 -7.04 -4.31
CA ILE A 92 6.43 -7.34 -5.57
C ILE A 92 6.28 -8.84 -5.91
N HIS A 93 6.54 -9.71 -4.94
CA HIS A 93 6.47 -11.17 -5.14
C HIS A 93 5.08 -11.62 -5.61
N VAL A 94 4.03 -11.14 -5.00
CA VAL A 94 2.63 -11.51 -5.34
C VAL A 94 2.20 -10.94 -6.69
N ASN A 95 2.75 -9.79 -7.11
CA ASN A 95 2.34 -9.08 -8.31
C ASN A 95 3.27 -9.28 -9.52
N LYS A 96 4.49 -9.84 -9.33
CA LYS A 96 5.33 -10.26 -10.45
C LYS A 96 4.60 -11.32 -11.27
N GLY A 97 4.68 -11.23 -12.61
CA GLY A 97 3.90 -12.09 -13.51
C GLY A 97 2.44 -11.64 -13.76
N ARG A 98 1.99 -10.54 -13.14
CA ARG A 98 0.63 -9.99 -13.32
C ARG A 98 0.62 -8.51 -13.68
N LYS A 99 1.62 -7.75 -13.21
CA LYS A 99 1.73 -6.30 -13.35
C LYS A 99 3.10 -5.91 -13.90
N SER A 100 3.16 -4.78 -14.61
CA SER A 100 4.43 -4.18 -15.01
C SER A 100 5.16 -3.57 -13.82
N LYS A 101 6.49 -3.41 -13.92
CA LYS A 101 7.31 -2.67 -12.93
C LYS A 101 6.71 -1.30 -12.64
N ARG A 102 6.29 -0.59 -13.69
CA ARG A 102 5.68 0.74 -13.57
C ARG A 102 4.40 0.72 -12.73
N GLN A 103 3.55 -0.26 -12.95
CA GLN A 103 2.30 -0.41 -12.16
C GLN A 103 2.59 -0.76 -10.71
N ILE A 104 3.52 -1.69 -10.44
CA ILE A 104 3.95 -2.06 -9.09
C ILE A 104 4.50 -0.83 -8.36
N THR A 105 5.41 -0.09 -9.00
CA THR A 105 5.98 1.15 -8.45
C THR A 105 4.91 2.17 -8.10
N TYR A 106 3.99 2.43 -9.03
CA TYR A 106 2.90 3.38 -8.81
C TYR A 106 2.03 3.00 -7.61
N GLU A 107 1.62 1.73 -7.54
CA GLU A 107 0.74 1.25 -6.46
C GLU A 107 1.44 1.28 -5.09
N LEU A 108 2.74 0.95 -5.01
CA LEU A 108 3.52 1.04 -3.78
C LEU A 108 3.71 2.51 -3.34
N GLN A 109 3.93 3.43 -4.29
CA GLN A 109 3.97 4.87 -3.99
C GLN A 109 2.63 5.39 -3.46
N GLN A 110 1.50 4.93 -4.01
CA GLN A 110 0.17 5.27 -3.48
C GLN A 110 -0.05 4.76 -2.05
N LYS A 111 0.67 3.72 -1.66
CA LYS A 111 0.69 3.18 -0.30
C LYS A 111 1.72 3.87 0.61
N GLY A 112 2.40 4.87 0.09
CA GLY A 112 3.34 5.70 0.82
C GLY A 112 4.74 5.08 1.01
N VAL A 113 5.09 4.05 0.24
CA VAL A 113 6.45 3.51 0.22
C VAL A 113 7.36 4.46 -0.56
N ASP A 114 8.56 4.69 -0.05
CA ASP A 114 9.55 5.56 -0.67
C ASP A 114 10.02 5.03 -2.04
N ARG A 115 10.27 5.96 -2.98
CA ARG A 115 10.62 5.61 -4.35
C ARG A 115 11.97 4.89 -4.46
N ASP A 116 12.95 5.31 -3.67
CA ASP A 116 14.29 4.71 -3.71
C ASP A 116 14.26 3.31 -3.09
N GLN A 117 13.48 3.12 -2.03
CA GLN A 117 13.20 1.81 -1.44
C GLN A 117 12.54 0.87 -2.45
N ILE A 118 11.51 1.34 -3.18
CA ILE A 118 10.87 0.53 -4.24
C ILE A 118 11.86 0.14 -5.33
N ARG A 119 12.69 1.09 -5.77
CA ARG A 119 13.71 0.84 -6.81
C ARG A 119 14.69 -0.23 -6.36
N GLN A 120 15.27 -0.09 -5.18
CA GLN A 120 16.20 -1.08 -4.62
C GLN A 120 15.55 -2.46 -4.54
N MET A 121 14.33 -2.53 -4.02
CA MET A 121 13.62 -3.80 -3.87
C MET A 121 13.29 -4.47 -5.22
N LEU A 122 13.03 -3.69 -6.28
CA LEU A 122 12.83 -4.20 -7.63
C LEU A 122 14.13 -4.63 -8.32
N GLU A 123 15.28 -4.10 -7.92
CA GLU A 123 16.61 -4.56 -8.36
C GLU A 123 16.95 -5.90 -7.72
N GLU A 124 16.65 -6.06 -6.43
CA GLU A 124 16.85 -7.30 -5.68
C GLU A 124 15.84 -8.41 -6.08
N ASN A 125 14.64 -8.01 -6.48
CA ASN A 125 13.55 -8.90 -6.89
C ASN A 125 13.11 -8.60 -8.33
N PRO A 126 13.86 -9.00 -9.35
CA PRO A 126 13.58 -8.63 -10.72
C PRO A 126 12.23 -9.18 -11.21
N VAL A 127 11.51 -8.34 -11.95
CA VAL A 127 10.25 -8.69 -12.61
C VAL A 127 10.56 -8.93 -14.09
N ASP A 128 10.32 -10.15 -14.55
CA ASP A 128 10.37 -10.46 -15.98
C ASP A 128 9.11 -9.93 -16.67
N GLU A 129 9.24 -8.76 -17.30
CA GLU A 129 8.14 -8.13 -18.00
C GLU A 129 7.76 -8.82 -19.31
N GLU A 130 8.72 -9.49 -19.99
CA GLU A 130 8.42 -10.23 -21.21
C GLU A 130 7.59 -11.48 -20.91
N GLU A 131 7.97 -12.26 -19.89
CA GLU A 131 7.19 -13.40 -19.43
C GLU A 131 5.79 -12.95 -18.96
N THR A 132 5.72 -11.84 -18.23
CA THR A 132 4.44 -11.28 -17.78
C THR A 132 3.55 -10.90 -18.96
N VAL A 133 4.10 -10.26 -19.99
CA VAL A 133 3.36 -9.90 -21.21
C VAL A 133 2.89 -11.15 -21.95
N ARG A 134 3.75 -12.19 -22.11
CA ARG A 134 3.37 -13.45 -22.73
C ARG A 134 2.21 -14.12 -21.99
N ALA A 135 2.27 -14.18 -20.66
CA ALA A 135 1.19 -14.73 -19.83
C ALA A 135 -0.13 -13.96 -19.98
N LEU A 136 -0.07 -12.63 -20.01
CA LEU A 136 -1.25 -11.77 -20.20
C LEU A 136 -1.84 -11.91 -21.60
N LEU A 137 -1.01 -12.00 -22.65
CA LEU A 137 -1.45 -12.26 -24.01
C LEU A 137 -2.13 -13.62 -24.11
N LYS A 138 -1.50 -14.67 -23.62
CA LYS A 138 -2.06 -16.02 -23.60
C LYS A 138 -3.44 -16.05 -22.94
N LYS A 139 -3.57 -15.39 -21.80
CA LYS A 139 -4.87 -15.27 -21.11
C LYS A 139 -5.90 -14.47 -21.91
N LYS A 140 -5.46 -13.42 -22.61
CA LYS A 140 -6.35 -12.50 -23.37
C LYS A 140 -6.84 -13.13 -24.68
N THR A 141 -5.97 -13.90 -25.36
CA THR A 141 -6.26 -14.52 -26.66
C THR A 141 -6.71 -15.97 -26.58
N GLY A 142 -6.71 -16.56 -25.37
CA GLY A 142 -6.92 -18.01 -25.19
C GLY A 142 -5.80 -18.86 -25.76
N GLY A 143 -4.60 -18.29 -25.94
CA GLY A 143 -3.43 -18.95 -26.54
C GLY A 143 -3.39 -18.87 -28.07
N ARG A 144 -4.36 -18.22 -28.71
CA ARG A 144 -4.38 -18.01 -30.16
C ARG A 144 -3.37 -16.93 -30.57
N ILE A 145 -2.67 -17.15 -31.67
CA ILE A 145 -1.79 -16.14 -32.27
C ILE A 145 -2.64 -15.10 -33.00
N PRO A 146 -2.44 -13.79 -32.78
CA PRO A 146 -3.15 -12.75 -33.50
C PRO A 146 -2.72 -12.71 -34.97
N GLU A 147 -3.66 -12.77 -35.90
CA GLU A 147 -3.39 -12.79 -37.35
C GLU A 147 -3.60 -11.42 -38.00
N ASP A 148 -4.43 -10.53 -37.36
CA ASP A 148 -4.80 -9.24 -37.90
C ASP A 148 -4.03 -8.10 -37.24
N LYS A 149 -3.53 -7.18 -38.07
CA LYS A 149 -2.85 -5.94 -37.64
C LYS A 149 -3.66 -5.11 -36.66
N LYS A 150 -4.99 -5.06 -36.83
CA LYS A 150 -5.88 -4.34 -35.90
C LYS A 150 -5.95 -5.02 -34.53
N GLU A 151 -5.92 -6.36 -34.48
CA GLU A 151 -5.90 -7.12 -33.25
C GLU A 151 -4.57 -6.88 -32.50
N ILE A 152 -3.46 -6.95 -33.21
CA ILE A 152 -2.11 -6.67 -32.66
C ILE A 152 -2.07 -5.25 -32.06
N GLN A 153 -2.61 -4.23 -32.75
CA GLN A 153 -2.69 -2.88 -32.25
C GLN A 153 -3.55 -2.76 -30.96
N LYS A 154 -4.69 -3.47 -30.90
CA LYS A 154 -5.54 -3.51 -29.70
C LYS A 154 -4.82 -4.17 -28.52
N LEU A 155 -4.08 -5.23 -28.77
CA LEU A 155 -3.28 -5.92 -27.73
C LEU A 155 -2.14 -5.04 -27.26
N ALA A 156 -1.42 -4.37 -28.16
CA ALA A 156 -0.38 -3.41 -27.80
C ALA A 156 -0.94 -2.25 -26.94
N ALA A 157 -2.08 -1.67 -27.33
CA ALA A 157 -2.74 -0.62 -26.55
C ALA A 157 -3.22 -1.13 -25.17
N PHE A 158 -3.69 -2.35 -25.08
CA PHE A 158 -4.06 -2.98 -23.81
C PHE A 158 -2.85 -3.11 -22.86
N LEU A 159 -1.72 -3.60 -23.38
CA LEU A 159 -0.49 -3.75 -22.60
C LEU A 159 0.12 -2.39 -22.21
N GLY A 160 0.07 -1.40 -23.12
CA GLY A 160 0.49 -0.03 -22.83
C GLY A 160 -0.30 0.60 -21.68
N ARG A 161 -1.62 0.40 -21.63
CA ARG A 161 -2.46 0.86 -20.49
C ARG A 161 -2.12 0.15 -19.18
N LYS A 162 -1.58 -1.06 -19.24
CA LYS A 162 -1.05 -1.78 -18.07
C LYS A 162 0.36 -1.35 -17.64
N GLY A 163 0.95 -0.37 -18.36
CA GLY A 163 2.22 0.25 -18.01
C GLY A 163 3.45 -0.45 -18.55
N PHE A 164 3.32 -1.44 -19.44
CA PHE A 164 4.46 -2.04 -20.12
C PHE A 164 5.06 -1.07 -21.14
N SER A 165 6.39 -1.11 -21.30
CA SER A 165 7.07 -0.26 -22.28
C SER A 165 6.80 -0.72 -23.71
N PHE A 166 6.86 0.22 -24.66
CA PHE A 166 6.72 -0.10 -26.07
C PHE A 166 7.76 -1.12 -26.55
N GLU A 167 8.97 -1.04 -26.01
CA GLU A 167 10.06 -1.95 -26.35
C GLU A 167 9.71 -3.42 -25.97
N VAL A 168 9.27 -3.64 -24.72
CA VAL A 168 8.87 -4.97 -24.24
C VAL A 168 7.67 -5.50 -25.04
N ILE A 169 6.67 -4.66 -25.26
CA ILE A 169 5.47 -5.01 -26.02
C ILE A 169 5.83 -5.42 -27.45
N SER A 170 6.65 -4.60 -28.14
CA SER A 170 7.02 -4.84 -29.53
C SER A 170 7.89 -6.09 -29.69
N ARG A 171 8.77 -6.38 -28.72
CA ARG A 171 9.60 -7.57 -28.73
C ARG A 171 8.72 -8.83 -28.64
N VAL A 172 7.85 -8.88 -27.64
CA VAL A 172 6.98 -10.04 -27.43
C VAL A 172 5.98 -10.24 -28.58
N LEU A 173 5.38 -9.15 -29.11
CA LEU A 173 4.41 -9.28 -30.20
C LEU A 173 5.07 -9.70 -31.52
N ARG A 174 6.35 -9.33 -31.77
CA ARG A 174 7.11 -9.87 -32.93
C ARG A 174 7.36 -11.35 -32.77
N ASP A 175 7.89 -11.77 -31.62
CA ASP A 175 8.14 -13.20 -31.34
C ASP A 175 6.88 -14.05 -31.52
N VAL A 176 5.70 -13.51 -31.16
CA VAL A 176 4.41 -14.21 -31.30
C VAL A 176 3.91 -14.23 -32.75
N ALA A 177 4.28 -13.26 -33.59
CA ALA A 177 3.89 -13.18 -34.99
C ALA A 177 4.81 -14.01 -35.91
N ASP A 178 6.05 -14.31 -35.46
CA ASP A 178 7.04 -15.06 -36.21
C ASP A 178 6.94 -16.60 -35.97
N TYR A 179 5.98 -17.03 -35.12
CA TYR A 179 5.66 -18.45 -34.88
C TYR A 179 4.42 -18.86 -35.64
#